data_e1f3813b7c7668ca1ccd5a06d7bf5c64
#
_entry.id   e1f3813b7c7668ca1ccd5a06d7bf5c64
#
_cell.length_a   1.000
_cell.length_b   1.000
_cell.length_c   1.000
_cell.angle_alpha   90.00
_cell.angle_beta   90.00
_cell.angle_gamma   90.00
#
_symmetry.space_group_name_H-M   'P 1'
#
loop_
_entity.id
_entity.type
_entity.pdbx_description
1 polymer ?
#
loop_
_entity_poly.entity_id
_entity_poly.type
_entity_poly.pdbx_seq_one_letter_code
_entity_poly.pdbx_strand_id
1 'polypeptide(L)'
;MRLIRVCELKEGMVLAKDVLDNTGRILLLEGIELKDTFIDKLKHIGIFAVYVNDSTLILPTTPVIPLSRSETIAATEKALHDIILKKNIKASGLREKVAKLIEDILKADTLAILVSEIQSYDRYTLDHSFNVAVLSIITGLTYGLPKDELVELGIGALLHDVGKIFVSNSILTKKGRLTPSEWEEIKKHPDFGYKVLASNMDISKEALDVVKQHHERINGTGYPHGLRGESISSYGKIAMITDAFDAMTSNRVYKKGITPYKAIGAIKAMRGLLFDNNIVDAFWQKCHLIL
;
A
#
# COMPACT_ATOMS: atom_id res chain seq x y z
N MET A 1 -16.73 17.33 9.28
CA MET A 1 -15.25 17.30 9.21
C MET A 1 -14.86 16.71 7.87
N ARG A 2 -14.05 17.39 7.10
CA ARG A 2 -13.64 16.97 5.75
C ARG A 2 -12.13 17.10 5.62
N LEU A 3 -11.45 16.10 5.05
CA LEU A 3 -10.05 16.20 4.66
C LEU A 3 -9.98 16.95 3.33
N ILE A 4 -9.27 18.08 3.30
CA ILE A 4 -9.10 18.91 2.10
C ILE A 4 -7.62 19.07 1.82
N ARG A 5 -7.24 18.94 0.55
CA ARG A 5 -5.87 19.16 0.10
C ARG A 5 -5.48 20.63 0.30
N VAL A 6 -4.24 20.89 0.68
CA VAL A 6 -3.77 22.25 0.94
C VAL A 6 -3.89 23.14 -0.32
N CYS A 7 -3.79 22.55 -1.54
CA CYS A 7 -4.00 23.27 -2.79
C CYS A 7 -5.48 23.65 -3.07
N GLU A 8 -6.42 23.03 -2.36
CA GLU A 8 -7.88 23.29 -2.49
C GLU A 8 -8.41 24.10 -1.30
N LEU A 9 -7.58 24.39 -0.32
CA LEU A 9 -7.97 25.22 0.83
C LEU A 9 -8.27 26.63 0.37
N LYS A 10 -9.25 27.22 1.02
CA LYS A 10 -9.65 28.62 0.82
C LYS A 10 -9.62 29.34 2.16
N GLU A 11 -9.32 30.63 2.12
CA GLU A 11 -9.45 31.50 3.29
C GLU A 11 -10.85 31.42 3.89
N GLY A 12 -10.93 31.42 5.20
CA GLY A 12 -12.19 31.28 5.95
C GLY A 12 -12.56 29.84 6.31
N MET A 13 -11.87 28.82 5.78
CA MET A 13 -12.09 27.44 6.23
C MET A 13 -11.56 27.24 7.66
N VAL A 14 -12.28 26.48 8.49
CA VAL A 14 -11.93 26.22 9.89
C VAL A 14 -11.37 24.83 10.05
N LEU A 15 -10.22 24.69 10.69
CA LEU A 15 -9.60 23.42 10.98
C LEU A 15 -10.47 22.57 11.93
N ALA A 16 -10.63 21.30 11.59
CA ALA A 16 -11.38 20.32 12.36
C ALA A 16 -10.47 19.39 13.21
N LYS A 17 -9.15 19.50 13.05
CA LYS A 17 -8.11 18.80 13.84
C LYS A 17 -6.83 19.63 13.83
N ASP A 18 -6.00 19.38 14.87
CA ASP A 18 -4.64 19.93 14.90
C ASP A 18 -3.84 19.50 13.68
N VAL A 19 -3.07 20.45 13.14
CA VAL A 19 -2.10 20.18 12.08
C VAL A 19 -0.72 20.03 12.72
N LEU A 20 -0.12 18.87 12.51
CA LEU A 20 1.18 18.54 13.09
C LEU A 20 2.27 18.50 11.98
N ASP A 21 3.51 18.84 12.34
CA ASP A 21 4.65 18.56 11.49
C ASP A 21 5.11 17.10 11.61
N ASN A 22 6.12 16.71 10.82
CA ASN A 22 6.71 15.37 10.80
C ASN A 22 7.43 14.99 12.11
N THR A 23 7.56 15.93 13.07
CA THR A 23 8.12 15.67 14.40
C THR A 23 7.04 15.52 15.46
N GLY A 24 5.76 15.69 15.09
CA GLY A 24 4.61 15.67 16.02
C GLY A 24 4.38 17.02 16.72
N ARG A 25 5.05 18.10 16.28
CA ARG A 25 4.83 19.44 16.84
C ARG A 25 3.61 20.06 16.18
N ILE A 26 2.73 20.67 16.97
CA ILE A 26 1.54 21.35 16.50
C ILE A 26 1.97 22.60 15.71
N LEU A 27 1.52 22.69 14.47
CA LEU A 27 1.69 23.85 13.59
C LEU A 27 0.50 24.79 13.65
N LEU A 28 -0.72 24.24 13.65
CA LEU A 28 -1.98 24.95 13.77
C LEU A 28 -2.92 24.11 14.64
N LEU A 29 -3.70 24.77 15.48
CA LEU A 29 -4.68 24.12 16.35
C LEU A 29 -6.02 23.89 15.66
N GLU A 30 -6.75 22.90 16.12
CA GLU A 30 -8.17 22.71 15.81
C GLU A 30 -8.95 24.01 16.10
N GLY A 31 -9.93 24.30 15.26
CA GLY A 31 -10.77 25.52 15.39
C GLY A 31 -10.16 26.78 14.77
N ILE A 32 -8.90 26.75 14.31
CA ILE A 32 -8.31 27.91 13.64
C ILE A 32 -8.96 28.11 12.27
N GLU A 33 -9.38 29.34 11.99
CA GLU A 33 -9.77 29.80 10.67
C GLU A 33 -8.54 30.03 9.80
N LEU A 34 -8.50 29.38 8.63
CA LEU A 34 -7.39 29.44 7.71
C LEU A 34 -7.36 30.78 6.98
N LYS A 35 -6.18 31.41 6.99
CA LYS A 35 -5.82 32.56 6.16
C LYS A 35 -4.90 32.13 5.05
N ASP A 36 -4.84 32.86 3.94
CA ASP A 36 -3.95 32.55 2.80
C ASP A 36 -2.50 32.37 3.26
N THR A 37 -2.04 33.19 4.23
CA THR A 37 -0.68 33.07 4.81
C THR A 37 -0.43 31.73 5.51
N PHE A 38 -1.47 31.13 6.11
CA PHE A 38 -1.36 29.79 6.72
C PHE A 38 -1.35 28.72 5.64
N ILE A 39 -2.21 28.83 4.63
CA ILE A 39 -2.29 27.92 3.50
C ILE A 39 -0.94 27.86 2.76
N ASP A 40 -0.33 29.00 2.50
CA ASP A 40 0.98 29.06 1.84
C ASP A 40 2.11 28.49 2.71
N LYS A 41 2.08 28.72 4.02
CA LYS A 41 3.02 28.07 4.94
C LYS A 41 2.84 26.53 4.97
N LEU A 42 1.61 26.05 4.97
CA LEU A 42 1.32 24.60 4.93
C LEU A 42 1.87 23.97 3.63
N LYS A 43 1.72 24.66 2.48
CA LYS A 43 2.34 24.25 1.19
C LYS A 43 3.85 24.15 1.29
N HIS A 44 4.50 25.20 1.82
CA HIS A 44 5.97 25.27 1.93
C HIS A 44 6.55 24.21 2.88
N ILE A 45 5.84 23.89 3.99
CA ILE A 45 6.26 22.88 4.96
C ILE A 45 5.97 21.46 4.41
N GLY A 46 5.20 21.35 3.31
CA GLY A 46 4.86 20.07 2.71
C GLY A 46 3.71 19.36 3.43
N ILE A 47 2.86 20.11 4.15
CA ILE A 47 1.57 19.58 4.61
C ILE A 47 0.67 19.50 3.40
N PHE A 48 0.14 18.32 3.17
CA PHE A 48 -0.58 18.02 1.95
C PHE A 48 -2.10 18.21 2.06
N ALA A 49 -2.69 17.76 3.17
CA ALA A 49 -4.10 17.86 3.45
C ALA A 49 -4.33 18.12 4.94
N VAL A 50 -5.43 18.78 5.25
CA VAL A 50 -5.86 19.09 6.61
C VAL A 50 -7.36 18.82 6.76
N TYR A 51 -7.80 18.51 7.98
CA TYR A 51 -9.22 18.40 8.27
C TYR A 51 -9.83 19.76 8.52
N VAL A 52 -10.94 20.05 7.81
CA VAL A 52 -11.74 21.28 7.99
C VAL A 52 -13.17 20.97 8.39
N ASN A 53 -13.78 21.88 9.13
CA ASN A 53 -15.21 21.86 9.44
C ASN A 53 -15.98 22.36 8.22
N ASP A 54 -16.80 21.50 7.61
CA ASP A 54 -17.71 21.87 6.55
C ASP A 54 -19.14 21.73 7.04
N SER A 55 -19.81 22.86 7.20
CA SER A 55 -21.20 22.94 7.68
C SER A 55 -22.24 22.65 6.59
N THR A 56 -21.82 22.36 5.35
CA THR A 56 -22.72 22.29 4.19
C THR A 56 -22.94 20.88 3.63
N LEU A 57 -22.25 19.84 4.15
CA LEU A 57 -22.42 18.48 3.64
C LEU A 57 -22.81 17.50 4.73
N ILE A 58 -24.01 16.95 4.62
CA ILE A 58 -24.40 15.70 5.30
C ILE A 58 -23.53 14.59 4.69
N LEU A 59 -22.47 14.20 5.37
CA LEU A 59 -21.68 13.01 4.98
C LEU A 59 -22.55 11.78 5.12
N PRO A 60 -22.48 10.79 4.20
CA PRO A 60 -23.00 9.47 4.48
C PRO A 60 -22.29 8.93 5.72
N THR A 61 -23.05 8.63 6.75
CA THR A 61 -22.58 8.25 8.11
C THR A 61 -22.02 6.83 8.20
N THR A 62 -21.77 6.16 7.09
CA THR A 62 -21.16 4.83 7.07
C THR A 62 -19.81 4.87 6.36
N PRO A 63 -18.73 4.56 7.08
CA PRO A 63 -17.44 4.37 6.44
C PRO A 63 -17.53 3.12 5.55
N VAL A 64 -17.46 3.32 4.24
CA VAL A 64 -17.62 2.25 3.24
C VAL A 64 -16.50 1.20 3.31
N ILE A 65 -15.34 1.57 3.81
CA ILE A 65 -14.14 0.73 3.80
C ILE A 65 -13.85 -0.07 5.07
N PRO A 66 -14.23 0.35 6.30
CA PRO A 66 -13.90 -0.41 7.50
C PRO A 66 -14.43 -1.84 7.49
N LEU A 67 -15.58 -2.10 6.85
CA LEU A 67 -16.17 -3.44 6.82
C LEU A 67 -15.44 -4.34 5.80
N SER A 68 -15.21 -3.87 4.57
CA SER A 68 -14.47 -4.65 3.57
C SER A 68 -12.99 -4.85 3.95
N ARG A 69 -12.38 -3.88 4.67
CA ARG A 69 -11.04 -4.04 5.25
C ARG A 69 -10.98 -5.19 6.25
N SER A 70 -11.84 -5.18 7.26
CA SER A 70 -11.83 -6.21 8.30
C SER A 70 -12.14 -7.59 7.74
N GLU A 71 -13.08 -7.70 6.81
CA GLU A 71 -13.40 -8.94 6.12
C GLU A 71 -12.24 -9.46 5.26
N THR A 72 -11.56 -8.57 4.53
CA THR A 72 -10.41 -8.95 3.69
C THR A 72 -9.22 -9.39 4.55
N ILE A 73 -8.91 -8.66 5.62
CA ILE A 73 -7.85 -9.03 6.56
C ILE A 73 -8.15 -10.39 7.19
N ALA A 74 -9.37 -10.63 7.68
CA ALA A 74 -9.77 -11.91 8.27
C ALA A 74 -9.70 -13.08 7.25
N ALA A 75 -10.07 -12.84 6.00
CA ALA A 75 -9.95 -13.83 4.93
C ALA A 75 -8.49 -14.15 4.60
N THR A 76 -7.62 -13.11 4.61
CA THR A 76 -6.17 -13.28 4.41
C THR A 76 -5.54 -14.05 5.57
N GLU A 77 -5.86 -13.70 6.81
CA GLU A 77 -5.40 -14.42 8.00
C GLU A 77 -5.79 -15.90 7.98
N LYS A 78 -7.04 -16.19 7.59
CA LYS A 78 -7.50 -17.57 7.40
C LYS A 78 -6.71 -18.30 6.33
N ALA A 79 -6.46 -17.67 5.17
CA ALA A 79 -5.67 -18.27 4.10
C ALA A 79 -4.24 -18.60 4.56
N LEU A 80 -3.58 -17.68 5.28
CA LEU A 80 -2.25 -17.90 5.87
C LEU A 80 -2.27 -19.05 6.88
N HIS A 81 -3.29 -19.11 7.73
CA HIS A 81 -3.45 -20.22 8.70
C HIS A 81 -3.63 -21.57 8.00
N ASP A 82 -4.43 -21.64 6.95
CA ASP A 82 -4.65 -22.85 6.17
C ASP A 82 -3.35 -23.31 5.46
N ILE A 83 -2.51 -22.35 4.99
CA ILE A 83 -1.18 -22.63 4.44
C ILE A 83 -0.27 -23.28 5.51
N ILE A 84 -0.22 -22.71 6.71
CA ILE A 84 0.59 -23.23 7.83
C ILE A 84 0.16 -24.64 8.19
N LEU A 85 -1.15 -24.92 8.17
CA LEU A 85 -1.72 -26.25 8.44
C LEU A 85 -1.62 -27.21 7.25
N LYS A 86 -0.98 -26.82 6.15
CA LYS A 86 -0.86 -27.59 4.90
C LYS A 86 -2.22 -28.06 4.34
N LYS A 87 -3.25 -27.26 4.54
CA LYS A 87 -4.57 -27.48 3.93
C LYS A 87 -4.61 -26.90 2.52
N ASN A 88 -5.51 -27.44 1.68
CA ASN A 88 -5.80 -26.80 0.40
C ASN A 88 -6.40 -25.42 0.62
N ILE A 89 -5.80 -24.40 0.03
CA ILE A 89 -6.31 -23.03 0.11
C ILE A 89 -7.47 -22.92 -0.87
N LYS A 90 -8.65 -22.61 -0.36
CA LYS A 90 -9.76 -22.18 -1.21
C LYS A 90 -9.67 -20.67 -1.39
N ALA A 91 -9.08 -20.23 -2.49
CA ALA A 91 -8.95 -18.81 -2.81
C ALA A 91 -10.31 -18.14 -3.12
N SER A 92 -11.39 -18.93 -3.33
CA SER A 92 -12.72 -18.40 -3.63
C SER A 92 -13.23 -17.39 -2.60
N GLY A 93 -13.04 -17.65 -1.30
CA GLY A 93 -13.42 -16.71 -0.25
C GLY A 93 -12.59 -15.43 -0.27
N LEU A 94 -11.31 -15.51 -0.59
CA LEU A 94 -10.44 -14.33 -0.72
C LEU A 94 -10.78 -13.54 -1.98
N ARG A 95 -11.06 -14.20 -3.12
CA ARG A 95 -11.55 -13.57 -4.35
C ARG A 95 -12.82 -12.76 -4.12
N GLU A 96 -13.79 -13.31 -3.40
CA GLU A 96 -15.04 -12.61 -3.06
C GLU A 96 -14.75 -11.31 -2.29
N LYS A 97 -13.87 -11.36 -1.28
CA LYS A 97 -13.55 -10.19 -0.47
C LYS A 97 -12.76 -9.14 -1.23
N VAL A 98 -11.82 -9.55 -2.09
CA VAL A 98 -11.07 -8.63 -2.96
C VAL A 98 -12.00 -8.01 -4.01
N ALA A 99 -12.92 -8.78 -4.61
CA ALA A 99 -13.90 -8.24 -5.56
C ALA A 99 -14.79 -7.17 -4.89
N LYS A 100 -15.25 -7.40 -3.66
CA LYS A 100 -16.00 -6.41 -2.87
C LYS A 100 -15.15 -5.18 -2.56
N LEU A 101 -13.89 -5.36 -2.17
CA LEU A 101 -12.96 -4.26 -1.93
C LEU A 101 -12.79 -3.38 -3.18
N ILE A 102 -12.67 -4.00 -4.37
CA ILE A 102 -12.60 -3.26 -5.64
C ILE A 102 -13.87 -2.44 -5.87
N GLU A 103 -15.05 -3.01 -5.60
CA GLU A 103 -16.32 -2.27 -5.73
C GLU A 103 -16.40 -1.08 -4.77
N ASP A 104 -15.92 -1.25 -3.56
CA ASP A 104 -15.86 -0.17 -2.57
C ASP A 104 -14.86 0.93 -3.00
N ILE A 105 -13.70 0.55 -3.54
CA ILE A 105 -12.72 1.48 -4.12
C ILE A 105 -13.34 2.27 -5.28
N LEU A 106 -14.09 1.60 -6.17
CA LEU A 106 -14.72 2.24 -7.33
C LEU A 106 -15.87 3.20 -6.93
N LYS A 107 -16.54 2.93 -5.81
CA LYS A 107 -17.63 3.77 -5.27
C LYS A 107 -17.13 4.94 -4.43
N ALA A 108 -15.89 4.89 -3.96
CA ALA A 108 -15.34 5.93 -3.11
C ALA A 108 -15.10 7.20 -3.92
N ASP A 109 -15.88 8.25 -3.63
CA ASP A 109 -15.75 9.59 -4.25
C ASP A 109 -14.39 10.25 -3.96
N THR A 110 -13.67 9.74 -2.96
CA THR A 110 -12.37 10.30 -2.57
C THR A 110 -11.41 9.19 -2.14
N LEU A 111 -10.50 8.83 -3.03
CA LEU A 111 -9.36 7.94 -2.74
C LEU A 111 -8.50 8.43 -1.55
N ALA A 112 -8.51 9.73 -1.25
CA ALA A 112 -7.81 10.33 -0.12
C ALA A 112 -8.20 9.75 1.26
N ILE A 113 -9.48 9.34 1.42
CA ILE A 113 -9.96 8.71 2.66
C ILE A 113 -9.33 7.34 2.86
N LEU A 114 -9.14 6.58 1.78
CA LEU A 114 -8.56 5.25 1.78
C LEU A 114 -7.14 5.20 2.36
N VAL A 115 -6.30 6.14 1.99
CA VAL A 115 -4.88 6.13 2.38
C VAL A 115 -4.65 6.74 3.76
N SER A 116 -5.46 7.72 4.18
CA SER A 116 -5.39 8.24 5.55
C SER A 116 -5.78 7.18 6.60
N GLU A 117 -6.72 6.28 6.26
CA GLU A 117 -7.10 5.15 7.12
C GLU A 117 -6.06 4.02 7.09
N ILE A 118 -5.34 3.85 5.97
CA ILE A 118 -4.22 2.90 5.83
C ILE A 118 -3.11 3.19 6.85
N GLN A 119 -2.83 4.45 7.16
CA GLN A 119 -1.70 4.85 8.02
C GLN A 119 -1.98 4.79 9.54
N SER A 120 -3.19 4.46 9.98
CA SER A 120 -3.62 4.65 11.39
C SER A 120 -3.59 3.41 12.28
N TYR A 121 -3.11 2.23 11.85
CA TYR A 121 -3.20 0.98 12.61
C TYR A 121 -1.86 0.28 12.87
N ASP A 122 -1.75 -0.35 14.07
CA ASP A 122 -0.52 -0.88 14.69
C ASP A 122 -0.24 -2.41 14.44
N ARG A 123 -1.00 -3.11 13.58
CA ARG A 123 -0.80 -4.54 13.25
C ARG A 123 0.05 -4.72 12.00
N TYR A 124 1.34 -4.59 12.15
CA TYR A 124 2.33 -4.38 11.09
C TYR A 124 2.30 -5.33 9.86
N THR A 125 1.99 -6.62 9.99
CA THR A 125 2.16 -7.56 8.85
C THR A 125 0.92 -7.66 7.96
N LEU A 126 -0.27 -7.82 8.53
CA LEU A 126 -1.52 -7.93 7.75
C LEU A 126 -1.98 -6.58 7.22
N ASP A 127 -1.75 -5.52 7.99
CA ASP A 127 -2.04 -4.15 7.55
C ASP A 127 -1.15 -3.75 6.38
N HIS A 128 0.14 -4.09 6.41
CA HIS A 128 1.05 -3.90 5.28
C HIS A 128 0.54 -4.62 4.02
N SER A 129 0.23 -5.92 4.11
CA SER A 129 -0.28 -6.68 2.98
C SER A 129 -1.59 -6.10 2.43
N PHE A 130 -2.49 -5.65 3.31
CA PHE A 130 -3.72 -4.97 2.92
C PHE A 130 -3.43 -3.65 2.20
N ASN A 131 -2.54 -2.83 2.74
CA ASN A 131 -2.14 -1.55 2.14
C ASN A 131 -1.55 -1.74 0.75
N VAL A 132 -0.62 -2.70 0.61
CA VAL A 132 -0.02 -3.06 -0.68
C VAL A 132 -1.09 -3.52 -1.65
N ALA A 133 -2.08 -4.31 -1.21
CA ALA A 133 -3.17 -4.76 -2.06
C ALA A 133 -4.06 -3.59 -2.55
N VAL A 134 -4.46 -2.68 -1.66
CA VAL A 134 -5.25 -1.49 -2.04
C VAL A 134 -4.48 -0.61 -3.03
N LEU A 135 -3.23 -0.30 -2.75
CA LEU A 135 -2.38 0.50 -3.64
C LEU A 135 -2.16 -0.18 -4.98
N SER A 136 -2.00 -1.51 -4.99
CA SER A 136 -1.84 -2.29 -6.23
C SER A 136 -3.12 -2.29 -7.07
N ILE A 137 -4.29 -2.48 -6.46
CA ILE A 137 -5.59 -2.41 -7.15
C ILE A 137 -5.79 -1.03 -7.79
N ILE A 138 -5.54 0.05 -7.04
CA ILE A 138 -5.66 1.42 -7.53
C ILE A 138 -4.69 1.69 -8.69
N THR A 139 -3.44 1.24 -8.55
CA THR A 139 -2.42 1.39 -9.60
C THR A 139 -2.78 0.58 -10.82
N GLY A 140 -3.21 -0.68 -10.65
CA GLY A 140 -3.65 -1.56 -11.72
C GLY A 140 -4.88 -1.02 -12.47
N LEU A 141 -5.86 -0.47 -11.74
CA LEU A 141 -7.02 0.19 -12.33
C LEU A 141 -6.60 1.39 -13.20
N THR A 142 -5.67 2.21 -12.71
CA THR A 142 -5.16 3.37 -13.44
C THR A 142 -4.30 2.96 -14.64
N TYR A 143 -3.57 1.85 -14.51
CA TYR A 143 -2.80 1.25 -15.60
C TYR A 143 -3.69 0.63 -16.69
N GLY A 144 -4.97 0.34 -16.38
CA GLY A 144 -5.96 -0.18 -17.32
C GLY A 144 -6.17 -1.69 -17.24
N LEU A 145 -5.83 -2.34 -16.12
CA LEU A 145 -6.12 -3.76 -15.93
C LEU A 145 -7.64 -3.99 -15.82
N PRO A 146 -8.18 -5.06 -16.43
CA PRO A 146 -9.57 -5.45 -16.30
C PRO A 146 -9.89 -5.96 -14.87
N LYS A 147 -11.18 -5.97 -14.51
CA LYS A 147 -11.63 -6.24 -13.13
C LYS A 147 -11.19 -7.61 -12.60
N ASP A 148 -11.22 -8.64 -13.42
CA ASP A 148 -10.78 -10.00 -13.06
C ASP A 148 -9.27 -10.04 -12.77
N GLU A 149 -8.45 -9.35 -13.56
CA GLU A 149 -7.02 -9.23 -13.32
C GLU A 149 -6.72 -8.40 -12.06
N LEU A 150 -7.51 -7.37 -11.76
CA LEU A 150 -7.40 -6.60 -10.51
C LEU A 150 -7.68 -7.46 -9.28
N VAL A 151 -8.60 -8.41 -9.36
CA VAL A 151 -8.86 -9.37 -8.27
C VAL A 151 -7.63 -10.22 -8.00
N GLU A 152 -7.03 -10.78 -9.04
CA GLU A 152 -5.84 -11.64 -8.91
C GLU A 152 -4.60 -10.85 -8.46
N LEU A 153 -4.42 -9.61 -8.95
CA LEU A 153 -3.40 -8.68 -8.46
C LEU A 153 -3.56 -8.41 -6.95
N GLY A 154 -4.79 -8.15 -6.50
CA GLY A 154 -5.10 -7.92 -5.09
C GLY A 154 -4.81 -9.15 -4.22
N ILE A 155 -5.15 -10.35 -4.70
CA ILE A 155 -4.83 -11.61 -4.01
C ILE A 155 -3.32 -11.81 -3.90
N GLY A 156 -2.60 -11.63 -5.01
CA GLY A 156 -1.15 -11.72 -5.02
C GLY A 156 -0.51 -10.73 -4.04
N ALA A 157 -0.99 -9.50 -4.00
CA ALA A 157 -0.51 -8.47 -3.09
C ALA A 157 -0.82 -8.77 -1.61
N LEU A 158 -2.00 -9.34 -1.30
CA LEU A 158 -2.32 -9.81 0.07
C LEU A 158 -1.40 -10.94 0.53
N LEU A 159 -0.93 -11.77 -0.38
CA LEU A 159 -0.14 -12.97 -0.10
C LEU A 159 1.35 -12.83 -0.48
N HIS A 160 1.81 -11.64 -0.92
CA HIS A 160 3.16 -11.47 -1.47
C HIS A 160 4.27 -11.93 -0.52
N ASP A 161 4.08 -11.74 0.76
CA ASP A 161 5.02 -12.03 1.83
C ASP A 161 4.81 -13.41 2.51
N VAL A 162 3.89 -14.23 2.03
CA VAL A 162 3.55 -15.53 2.65
C VAL A 162 4.77 -16.43 2.87
N GLY A 163 5.76 -16.36 1.99
CA GLY A 163 6.98 -17.16 2.10
C GLY A 163 7.84 -16.83 3.30
N LYS A 164 7.61 -15.71 3.98
CA LYS A 164 8.31 -15.36 5.24
C LYS A 164 8.02 -16.34 6.37
N ILE A 165 6.93 -17.10 6.31
CA ILE A 165 6.65 -18.20 7.27
C ILE A 165 7.75 -19.30 7.28
N PHE A 166 8.52 -19.40 6.21
CA PHE A 166 9.62 -20.36 6.08
C PHE A 166 11.00 -19.78 6.44
N VAL A 167 11.06 -18.49 6.74
CA VAL A 167 12.28 -17.81 7.22
C VAL A 167 12.32 -17.87 8.74
N SER A 168 13.50 -18.11 9.31
CA SER A 168 13.66 -18.19 10.78
C SER A 168 13.14 -16.92 11.47
N ASN A 169 12.31 -17.11 12.50
CA ASN A 169 11.76 -16.00 13.28
C ASN A 169 12.88 -15.16 13.95
N SER A 170 14.00 -15.78 14.32
CA SER A 170 15.16 -15.06 14.88
C SER A 170 15.78 -14.08 13.89
N ILE A 171 15.68 -14.34 12.58
CA ILE A 171 16.12 -13.43 11.52
C ILE A 171 15.09 -12.32 11.30
N LEU A 172 13.80 -12.67 11.20
CA LEU A 172 12.73 -11.72 10.95
C LEU A 172 12.57 -10.68 12.09
N THR A 173 12.81 -11.09 13.33
CA THR A 173 12.66 -10.24 14.52
C THR A 173 13.98 -9.64 15.04
N LYS A 174 15.08 -9.82 14.31
CA LYS A 174 16.40 -9.36 14.73
C LYS A 174 16.47 -7.86 14.92
N LYS A 175 16.86 -7.44 16.13
CA LYS A 175 17.13 -6.04 16.46
C LYS A 175 18.55 -5.68 15.99
N GLY A 176 18.70 -5.20 14.78
CA GLY A 176 20.01 -4.79 14.28
C GLY A 176 20.23 -5.14 12.80
N ARG A 177 21.44 -4.95 12.33
CA ARG A 177 21.78 -5.28 10.94
C ARG A 177 21.82 -6.78 10.73
N LEU A 178 21.23 -7.23 9.63
CA LEU A 178 21.34 -8.60 9.16
C LEU A 178 22.75 -8.86 8.65
N THR A 179 23.26 -10.08 8.90
CA THR A 179 24.46 -10.55 8.24
C THR A 179 24.18 -10.86 6.76
N PRO A 180 25.20 -10.96 5.90
CA PRO A 180 25.01 -11.36 4.51
C PRO A 180 24.26 -12.69 4.36
N SER A 181 24.56 -13.69 5.21
CA SER A 181 23.87 -14.99 5.17
C SER A 181 22.39 -14.90 5.59
N GLU A 182 22.06 -14.12 6.61
CA GLU A 182 20.67 -13.89 7.02
C GLU A 182 19.90 -13.14 5.94
N TRP A 183 20.56 -12.20 5.25
CA TRP A 183 19.94 -11.48 4.13
C TRP A 183 19.65 -12.43 2.95
N GLU A 184 20.59 -13.33 2.62
CA GLU A 184 20.34 -14.36 1.60
C GLU A 184 19.18 -15.29 1.97
N GLU A 185 18.97 -15.56 3.26
CA GLU A 185 17.82 -16.34 3.73
C GLU A 185 16.50 -15.60 3.47
N ILE A 186 16.44 -14.31 3.84
CA ILE A 186 15.23 -13.50 3.59
C ILE A 186 14.91 -13.41 2.11
N LYS A 187 15.90 -13.25 1.25
CA LYS A 187 15.71 -13.16 -0.21
C LYS A 187 15.07 -14.39 -0.84
N LYS A 188 14.97 -15.50 -0.15
CA LYS A 188 14.30 -16.72 -0.63
C LYS A 188 12.78 -16.70 -0.42
N HIS A 189 12.21 -15.76 0.37
CA HIS A 189 10.79 -15.80 0.66
C HIS A 189 9.88 -15.70 -0.58
N PRO A 190 10.22 -14.96 -1.67
CA PRO A 190 9.36 -14.96 -2.86
C PRO A 190 9.27 -16.35 -3.50
N ASP A 191 10.38 -17.10 -3.54
CA ASP A 191 10.40 -18.47 -4.04
C ASP A 191 9.66 -19.44 -3.12
N PHE A 192 9.80 -19.28 -1.81
CA PHE A 192 9.04 -20.09 -0.84
C PHE A 192 7.54 -19.81 -0.96
N GLY A 193 7.14 -18.53 -1.07
CA GLY A 193 5.76 -18.15 -1.27
C GLY A 193 5.19 -18.71 -2.58
N TYR A 194 5.93 -18.56 -3.68
CA TYR A 194 5.56 -19.15 -4.96
C TYR A 194 5.34 -20.65 -4.87
N LYS A 195 6.30 -21.39 -4.28
CA LYS A 195 6.22 -22.86 -4.17
C LYS A 195 5.00 -23.33 -3.37
N VAL A 196 4.71 -22.69 -2.25
CA VAL A 196 3.59 -23.08 -1.40
C VAL A 196 2.24 -22.73 -2.05
N LEU A 197 2.16 -21.62 -2.77
CA LEU A 197 0.92 -21.22 -3.45
C LEU A 197 0.72 -21.96 -4.77
N ALA A 198 1.75 -22.20 -5.56
CA ALA A 198 1.68 -22.92 -6.84
C ALA A 198 1.25 -24.39 -6.68
N SER A 199 1.43 -24.98 -5.52
CA SER A 199 0.87 -26.30 -5.22
C SER A 199 -0.67 -26.26 -5.03
N ASN A 200 -1.26 -25.05 -5.01
CA ASN A 200 -2.68 -24.83 -4.82
C ASN A 200 -3.29 -24.44 -6.16
N MET A 201 -4.02 -25.36 -6.77
CA MET A 201 -4.57 -25.19 -8.13
C MET A 201 -5.54 -24.01 -8.28
N ASP A 202 -5.95 -23.38 -7.17
CA ASP A 202 -6.92 -22.28 -7.14
C ASP A 202 -6.27 -20.88 -7.15
N ILE A 203 -4.93 -20.81 -7.19
CA ILE A 203 -4.17 -19.54 -7.28
C ILE A 203 -3.75 -19.28 -8.73
N SER A 204 -4.09 -18.10 -9.25
CA SER A 204 -3.80 -17.74 -10.63
C SER A 204 -2.30 -17.45 -10.88
N LYS A 205 -1.92 -17.47 -12.15
CA LYS A 205 -0.55 -17.09 -12.56
C LYS A 205 -0.25 -15.64 -12.21
N GLU A 206 -1.20 -14.75 -12.39
CA GLU A 206 -1.10 -13.31 -12.10
C GLU A 206 -0.77 -13.07 -10.62
N ALA A 207 -1.51 -13.71 -9.72
CA ALA A 207 -1.25 -13.66 -8.28
C ALA A 207 0.11 -14.27 -7.92
N LEU A 208 0.49 -15.40 -8.54
CA LEU A 208 1.81 -16.02 -8.35
C LEU A 208 2.96 -15.14 -8.84
N ASP A 209 2.77 -14.40 -9.95
CA ASP A 209 3.76 -13.46 -10.46
C ASP A 209 4.02 -12.32 -9.47
N VAL A 210 2.98 -11.79 -8.81
CA VAL A 210 3.13 -10.81 -7.73
C VAL A 210 4.03 -11.37 -6.62
N VAL A 211 3.69 -12.55 -6.10
CA VAL A 211 4.42 -13.18 -4.98
C VAL A 211 5.88 -13.41 -5.34
N LYS A 212 6.15 -13.85 -6.57
CA LYS A 212 7.50 -14.22 -7.02
C LYS A 212 8.36 -13.01 -7.37
N GLN A 213 7.75 -11.90 -7.84
CA GLN A 213 8.47 -10.82 -8.54
C GLN A 213 8.46 -9.47 -7.82
N HIS A 214 7.75 -9.30 -6.69
CA HIS A 214 7.61 -8.00 -6.02
C HIS A 214 8.93 -7.38 -5.53
N HIS A 215 9.99 -8.16 -5.42
CA HIS A 215 11.33 -7.67 -5.08
C HIS A 215 12.29 -7.62 -6.27
N GLU A 216 11.84 -7.94 -7.48
CA GLU A 216 12.64 -7.72 -8.68
C GLU A 216 12.82 -6.22 -8.95
N ARG A 217 13.74 -5.86 -9.87
CA ARG A 217 13.96 -4.49 -10.32
C ARG A 217 14.21 -4.54 -11.83
N ILE A 218 13.64 -3.59 -12.60
CA ILE A 218 13.70 -3.66 -14.08
C ILE A 218 15.11 -3.67 -14.64
N ASN A 219 16.11 -3.20 -13.88
CA ASN A 219 17.52 -3.25 -14.26
C ASN A 219 18.22 -4.56 -13.85
N GLY A 220 17.51 -5.52 -13.26
CA GLY A 220 18.05 -6.83 -12.87
C GLY A 220 18.84 -6.83 -11.56
N THR A 221 18.78 -5.76 -10.77
CA THR A 221 19.44 -5.72 -9.43
C THR A 221 18.54 -6.23 -8.32
N GLY A 222 17.31 -6.65 -8.64
CA GLY A 222 16.35 -7.23 -7.72
C GLY A 222 16.64 -8.70 -7.39
N TYR A 223 15.74 -9.33 -6.67
CA TYR A 223 15.78 -10.73 -6.29
C TYR A 223 14.38 -11.34 -6.35
N PRO A 224 14.23 -12.67 -6.39
CA PRO A 224 15.27 -13.71 -6.23
C PRO A 224 16.01 -14.04 -7.53
N HIS A 225 15.50 -13.68 -8.71
CA HIS A 225 16.04 -14.15 -10.00
C HIS A 225 16.81 -13.10 -10.79
N GLY A 226 16.78 -11.82 -10.38
CA GLY A 226 17.40 -10.72 -11.13
C GLY A 226 16.77 -10.50 -12.50
N LEU A 227 15.46 -10.66 -12.61
CA LEU A 227 14.70 -10.45 -13.84
C LEU A 227 14.85 -9.02 -14.33
N ARG A 228 14.77 -8.83 -15.66
CA ARG A 228 14.96 -7.53 -16.30
C ARG A 228 13.80 -7.15 -17.21
N GLY A 229 13.44 -5.88 -17.21
CA GLY A 229 12.52 -5.29 -18.18
C GLY A 229 11.23 -6.08 -18.34
N GLU A 230 11.00 -6.57 -19.55
CA GLU A 230 9.77 -7.30 -19.90
C GLU A 230 9.70 -8.76 -19.37
N SER A 231 10.80 -9.26 -18.79
CA SER A 231 10.75 -10.54 -18.07
C SER A 231 9.99 -10.45 -16.73
N ILE A 232 9.71 -9.24 -16.26
CA ILE A 232 8.88 -8.98 -15.08
C ILE A 232 7.46 -8.68 -15.55
N SER A 233 6.47 -9.40 -15.03
CA SER A 233 5.07 -9.18 -15.39
C SER A 233 4.59 -7.78 -14.93
N SER A 234 3.53 -7.26 -15.54
CA SER A 234 2.89 -6.00 -15.10
C SER A 234 2.43 -6.09 -13.63
N TYR A 235 1.97 -7.26 -13.20
CA TYR A 235 1.56 -7.51 -11.80
C TYR A 235 2.74 -7.40 -10.83
N GLY A 236 3.87 -8.01 -11.17
CA GLY A 236 5.12 -7.89 -10.41
C GLY A 236 5.64 -6.45 -10.38
N LYS A 237 5.63 -5.75 -11.52
CA LYS A 237 6.03 -4.34 -11.63
C LYS A 237 5.14 -3.42 -10.78
N ILE A 238 3.83 -3.66 -10.69
CA ILE A 238 2.91 -2.90 -9.84
C ILE A 238 3.23 -3.16 -8.37
N ALA A 239 3.27 -4.42 -7.96
CA ALA A 239 3.53 -4.79 -6.56
C ALA A 239 4.88 -4.28 -6.05
N MET A 240 5.90 -4.29 -6.88
CA MET A 240 7.24 -3.74 -6.62
C MET A 240 7.20 -2.27 -6.15
N ILE A 241 6.37 -1.46 -6.79
CA ILE A 241 6.23 -0.02 -6.47
C ILE A 241 5.42 0.18 -5.22
N THR A 242 4.30 -0.52 -5.10
CA THR A 242 3.35 -0.36 -4.00
C THR A 242 3.89 -0.89 -2.68
N ASP A 243 4.62 -2.02 -2.70
CA ASP A 243 5.38 -2.52 -1.56
C ASP A 243 6.48 -1.55 -1.13
N ALA A 244 7.28 -1.05 -2.09
CA ALA A 244 8.33 -0.07 -1.79
C ALA A 244 7.74 1.23 -1.18
N PHE A 245 6.59 1.70 -1.66
CA PHE A 245 5.91 2.87 -1.14
C PHE A 245 5.43 2.65 0.29
N ASP A 246 4.69 1.56 0.55
CA ASP A 246 4.21 1.25 1.90
C ASP A 246 5.38 1.05 2.87
N ALA A 247 6.43 0.34 2.44
CA ALA A 247 7.63 0.14 3.24
C ALA A 247 8.38 1.44 3.59
N MET A 248 8.27 2.49 2.77
CA MET A 248 8.86 3.81 3.04
C MET A 248 7.99 4.66 3.95
N THR A 249 6.67 4.56 3.85
CA THR A 249 5.72 5.43 4.56
C THR A 249 5.27 4.86 5.90
N SER A 250 5.26 3.53 6.06
CA SER A 250 4.88 2.85 7.30
C SER A 250 5.93 3.00 8.40
N ASN A 251 5.45 3.26 9.64
CA ASN A 251 6.31 3.23 10.81
C ASN A 251 6.72 1.78 11.12
N ARG A 252 8.02 1.54 11.23
CA ARG A 252 8.57 0.24 11.64
C ARG A 252 9.23 0.36 13.00
N VAL A 253 9.29 -0.73 13.76
CA VAL A 253 9.87 -0.76 15.12
C VAL A 253 11.24 -0.07 15.21
N TYR A 254 11.98 -0.01 14.08
CA TYR A 254 13.35 0.51 14.03
C TYR A 254 13.52 1.73 13.12
N LYS A 255 12.45 2.16 12.41
CA LYS A 255 12.54 3.27 11.46
C LYS A 255 11.20 3.99 11.35
N LYS A 256 11.20 5.29 11.63
CA LYS A 256 10.05 6.15 11.35
C LYS A 256 9.84 6.26 9.83
N GLY A 257 8.61 6.08 9.37
CA GLY A 257 8.26 6.28 7.97
C GLY A 257 8.56 7.71 7.51
N ILE A 258 8.86 7.86 6.23
CA ILE A 258 8.97 9.19 5.60
C ILE A 258 7.59 9.64 5.12
N THR A 259 7.42 10.93 4.90
CA THR A 259 6.14 11.44 4.38
C THR A 259 5.84 10.84 3.00
N PRO A 260 4.57 10.59 2.67
CA PRO A 260 4.16 10.09 1.37
C PRO A 260 4.74 10.90 0.21
N TYR A 261 4.77 12.21 0.32
CA TYR A 261 5.38 13.10 -0.68
C TYR A 261 6.87 12.77 -0.95
N LYS A 262 7.66 12.54 0.11
CA LYS A 262 9.06 12.13 -0.03
C LYS A 262 9.19 10.74 -0.63
N ALA A 263 8.31 9.80 -0.27
CA ALA A 263 8.31 8.45 -0.82
C ALA A 263 8.02 8.47 -2.33
N ILE A 264 7.04 9.25 -2.76
CA ILE A 264 6.74 9.43 -4.19
C ILE A 264 7.91 10.08 -4.92
N GLY A 265 8.52 11.12 -4.35
CA GLY A 265 9.72 11.73 -4.92
C GLY A 265 10.84 10.72 -5.14
N ALA A 266 11.06 9.82 -4.16
CA ALA A 266 12.03 8.74 -4.25
C ALA A 266 11.67 7.73 -5.36
N ILE A 267 10.41 7.31 -5.47
CA ILE A 267 9.94 6.40 -6.53
C ILE A 267 10.12 7.06 -7.91
N LYS A 268 9.75 8.33 -8.06
CA LYS A 268 9.95 9.08 -9.32
C LYS A 268 11.41 9.19 -9.71
N ALA A 269 12.31 9.42 -8.77
CA ALA A 269 13.74 9.48 -9.04
C ALA A 269 14.32 8.14 -9.55
N MET A 270 13.64 7.03 -9.27
CA MET A 270 14.03 5.69 -9.71
C MET A 270 13.27 5.20 -10.95
N ARG A 271 12.44 6.07 -11.57
CA ARG A 271 11.67 5.80 -12.79
C ARG A 271 12.61 5.49 -13.95
N GLY A 272 12.36 4.40 -14.65
CA GLY A 272 13.22 3.92 -15.75
C GLY A 272 14.54 3.28 -15.31
N LEU A 273 14.90 3.36 -14.03
CA LEU A 273 16.09 2.72 -13.47
C LEU A 273 15.74 1.44 -12.68
N LEU A 274 14.93 1.56 -11.66
CA LEU A 274 14.47 0.44 -10.83
C LEU A 274 13.01 0.07 -11.12
N PHE A 275 12.19 1.06 -11.50
CA PHE A 275 10.75 0.95 -11.69
C PHE A 275 10.35 1.28 -13.12
N ASP A 276 9.37 0.54 -13.63
CA ASP A 276 8.81 0.74 -14.97
C ASP A 276 8.16 2.13 -15.10
N ASN A 277 8.42 2.78 -16.25
CA ASN A 277 7.95 4.12 -16.52
C ASN A 277 6.42 4.26 -16.45
N ASN A 278 5.72 3.36 -17.12
CA ASN A 278 4.27 3.41 -17.26
C ASN A 278 3.58 3.10 -15.93
N ILE A 279 4.15 2.17 -15.15
CA ILE A 279 3.62 1.81 -13.84
C ILE A 279 3.85 2.96 -12.82
N VAL A 280 5.02 3.62 -12.85
CA VAL A 280 5.26 4.81 -12.01
C VAL A 280 4.29 5.93 -12.37
N ASP A 281 4.01 6.14 -13.66
CA ASP A 281 3.07 7.17 -14.09
C ASP A 281 1.63 6.82 -13.65
N ALA A 282 1.20 5.58 -13.78
CA ALA A 282 -0.10 5.10 -13.30
C ALA A 282 -0.23 5.23 -11.77
N PHE A 283 0.79 4.83 -11.02
CA PHE A 283 0.84 4.99 -9.56
C PHE A 283 0.75 6.47 -9.18
N TRP A 284 1.53 7.34 -9.82
CA TRP A 284 1.51 8.77 -9.55
C TRP A 284 0.17 9.42 -9.87
N GLN A 285 -0.43 9.09 -11.01
CA GLN A 285 -1.66 9.74 -11.50
C GLN A 285 -2.81 9.65 -10.48
N LYS A 286 -2.87 8.60 -9.66
CA LYS A 286 -3.88 8.46 -8.61
C LYS A 286 -3.34 8.77 -7.22
N CYS A 287 -2.08 8.46 -6.95
CA CYS A 287 -1.49 8.76 -5.63
C CYS A 287 -1.40 10.27 -5.35
N HIS A 288 -1.26 11.14 -6.37
CA HIS A 288 -1.34 12.58 -6.11
C HIS A 288 -2.77 13.05 -5.76
N LEU A 289 -3.80 12.25 -6.05
CA LEU A 289 -5.17 12.48 -5.57
C LEU A 289 -5.38 11.91 -4.15
N ILE A 290 -4.48 11.05 -3.71
CA ILE A 290 -4.49 10.35 -2.43
C ILE A 290 -3.67 11.13 -1.39
N LEU A 291 -2.70 11.90 -1.85
CA LEU A 291 -1.76 12.72 -1.08
C LEU A 291 -2.17 14.18 -1.10
#